data_86990c6cc3046087fc65aa1b76ed70f3
#
_entry.id   86990c6cc3046087fc65aa1b76ed70f3
#
_cell.length_a   1.000
_cell.length_b   1.000
_cell.length_c   1.000
_cell.angle_alpha   90.00
_cell.angle_beta   90.00
_cell.angle_gamma   90.00
#
_symmetry.space_group_name_H-M   'P 1'
#
loop_
_entity.id
_entity.type
_entity.pdbx_description
1 polymer ?
#
loop_
_entity_poly.entity_id
_entity_poly.type
_entity_poly.pdbx_seq_one_letter_code
_entity_poly.pdbx_strand_id
1 'polypeptide(L)'
;NDRPKIIVFESVYSLDGDTSPIAGIAALARRYSALTYLGEVHAVGMYGAEGGGIAQMRGLDDGIDIIQGTLGKAFGASGGYIAASDVICDTVRSNGSGFIFTTALPPAVAAAAHVAVRHLRHDGTLRTAQQRQASRLKDCARAAGIPILEGDTHIVPVMVGDAAATMRICQLLLDDHGIYVQPINYPTVPR
;
A
#
# COMPACT_ATOMS: atom_id res chain seq x y z
N ASN A 1 -13.16 23.47 16.92
CA ASN A 1 -11.79 23.93 17.05
C ASN A 1 -11.31 24.37 15.65
N ASP A 2 -10.81 25.59 15.53
CA ASP A 2 -10.49 26.25 14.25
C ASP A 2 -9.06 25.95 13.76
N ARG A 3 -8.38 25.00 14.38
CA ARG A 3 -7.03 24.57 13.93
C ARG A 3 -7.14 23.80 12.61
N PRO A 4 -6.18 23.98 11.70
CA PRO A 4 -6.07 23.13 10.51
C PRO A 4 -6.04 21.65 10.90
N LYS A 5 -6.71 20.82 10.13
CA LYS A 5 -6.83 19.38 10.38
C LYS A 5 -6.44 18.61 9.12
N ILE A 6 -5.76 17.50 9.30
CA ILE A 6 -5.49 16.53 8.26
C ILE A 6 -5.82 15.14 8.80
N ILE A 7 -6.51 14.34 8.02
CA ILE A 7 -6.78 12.93 8.31
C ILE A 7 -5.86 12.09 7.44
N VAL A 8 -4.95 11.36 8.09
CA VAL A 8 -3.97 10.50 7.43
C VAL A 8 -4.37 9.05 7.63
N PHE A 9 -4.49 8.29 6.55
CA PHE A 9 -4.90 6.88 6.58
C PHE A 9 -4.39 6.14 5.35
N GLU A 10 -4.36 4.80 5.41
CA GLU A 10 -4.01 3.96 4.26
C GLU A 10 -5.24 3.35 3.62
N SER A 11 -5.20 3.10 2.32
CA SER A 11 -6.27 2.40 1.61
C SER A 11 -6.27 0.91 1.94
N VAL A 12 -5.08 0.31 2.04
CA VAL A 12 -4.82 -1.06 2.47
C VAL A 12 -3.78 -1.03 3.58
N TYR A 13 -4.12 -1.54 4.76
CA TYR A 13 -3.20 -1.61 5.89
C TYR A 13 -2.24 -2.80 5.75
N SER A 14 -0.96 -2.54 5.98
CA SER A 14 0.14 -3.43 5.61
C SER A 14 0.19 -4.76 6.37
N LEU A 15 -0.32 -4.80 7.60
CA LEU A 15 -0.20 -5.99 8.47
C LEU A 15 -1.45 -6.87 8.39
N ASP A 16 -2.62 -6.28 8.54
CA ASP A 16 -3.88 -7.01 8.58
C ASP A 16 -4.47 -7.22 7.19
N GLY A 17 -4.09 -6.38 6.23
CA GLY A 17 -4.58 -6.45 4.85
C GLY A 17 -6.00 -5.95 4.67
N ASP A 18 -6.58 -5.32 5.69
CA ASP A 18 -7.91 -4.71 5.61
C ASP A 18 -7.89 -3.38 4.85
N THR A 19 -9.06 -2.92 4.43
CA THR A 19 -9.22 -1.65 3.71
C THR A 19 -9.94 -0.63 4.56
N SER A 20 -9.48 0.63 4.48
CA SER A 20 -10.15 1.72 5.18
C SER A 20 -11.52 2.06 4.55
N PRO A 21 -12.46 2.61 5.34
CA PRO A 21 -13.74 3.11 4.85
C PRO A 21 -13.57 4.50 4.19
N ILE A 22 -12.87 4.56 3.04
CA ILE A 22 -12.43 5.79 2.36
C ILE A 22 -13.59 6.80 2.20
N ALA A 23 -14.76 6.35 1.71
CA ALA A 23 -15.92 7.22 1.52
C ALA A 23 -16.39 7.87 2.82
N GLY A 24 -16.43 7.10 3.92
CA GLY A 24 -16.80 7.60 5.25
C GLY A 24 -15.80 8.61 5.78
N ILE A 25 -14.50 8.35 5.59
CA ILE A 25 -13.43 9.27 6.00
C ILE A 25 -13.49 10.56 5.19
N ALA A 26 -13.66 10.48 3.88
CA ALA A 26 -13.82 11.65 3.00
C ALA A 26 -15.06 12.50 3.39
N ALA A 27 -16.18 11.86 3.72
CA ALA A 27 -17.35 12.56 4.19
C ALA A 27 -17.12 13.26 5.55
N LEU A 28 -16.42 12.59 6.46
CA LEU A 28 -16.03 13.15 7.75
C LEU A 28 -15.06 14.34 7.58
N ALA A 29 -14.08 14.20 6.70
CA ALA A 29 -13.11 15.27 6.38
C ALA A 29 -13.85 16.53 5.89
N ARG A 30 -14.76 16.39 4.94
CA ARG A 30 -15.60 17.51 4.45
C ARG A 30 -16.40 18.15 5.57
N ARG A 31 -17.04 17.34 6.43
CA ARG A 31 -17.87 17.85 7.56
C ARG A 31 -17.07 18.69 8.54
N TYR A 32 -15.78 18.37 8.75
CA TYR A 32 -14.93 19.05 9.75
C TYR A 32 -13.86 19.96 9.11
N SER A 33 -13.97 20.25 7.82
CA SER A 33 -13.00 21.05 7.06
C SER A 33 -11.57 20.56 7.29
N ALA A 34 -11.37 19.26 7.15
CA ALA A 34 -10.08 18.60 7.24
C ALA A 34 -9.60 18.21 5.84
N LEU A 35 -8.28 18.28 5.61
CA LEU A 35 -7.66 17.66 4.45
C LEU A 35 -7.57 16.14 4.64
N THR A 36 -7.62 15.41 3.53
CA THR A 36 -7.39 13.98 3.48
C THR A 36 -6.02 13.66 2.91
N TYR A 37 -5.29 12.76 3.56
CA TYR A 37 -4.02 12.20 3.08
C TYR A 37 -4.14 10.68 3.02
N LEU A 38 -4.27 10.14 1.82
CA LEU A 38 -4.47 8.72 1.59
C LEU A 38 -3.17 8.06 1.12
N GLY A 39 -2.68 7.09 1.87
CA GLY A 39 -1.60 6.19 1.45
C GLY A 39 -2.12 5.05 0.58
N GLU A 40 -1.76 5.04 -0.69
CA GLU A 40 -2.02 3.93 -1.63
C GLU A 40 -0.80 2.99 -1.77
N VAL A 41 0.13 3.04 -0.80
CA VAL A 41 1.42 2.37 -0.84
C VAL A 41 1.31 0.86 -1.06
N HIS A 42 0.26 0.23 -0.50
CA HIS A 42 -0.01 -1.21 -0.61
C HIS A 42 -1.05 -1.55 -1.69
N ALA A 43 -1.48 -0.57 -2.49
CA ALA A 43 -2.53 -0.76 -3.46
C ALA A 43 -2.20 -0.23 -4.87
N VAL A 44 -1.40 0.83 -4.97
CA VAL A 44 -0.99 1.41 -6.26
C VAL A 44 -0.24 0.37 -7.10
N GLY A 45 -0.56 0.29 -8.38
CA GLY A 45 -0.07 -0.73 -9.32
C GLY A 45 -0.83 -2.05 -9.26
N MET A 46 -1.60 -2.33 -8.19
CA MET A 46 -2.27 -3.61 -7.94
C MET A 46 -3.80 -3.56 -7.98
N TYR A 47 -4.39 -2.39 -7.79
CA TYR A 47 -5.84 -2.18 -7.75
C TYR A 47 -6.25 -1.02 -8.66
N GLY A 48 -7.51 -1.02 -9.07
CA GLY A 48 -8.06 -0.04 -10.00
C GLY A 48 -7.81 -0.40 -11.46
N ALA A 49 -8.60 0.17 -12.36
CA ALA A 49 -8.56 -0.15 -13.79
C ALA A 49 -7.18 0.17 -14.41
N GLU A 50 -6.59 1.27 -14.00
CA GLU A 50 -5.26 1.72 -14.46
C GLU A 50 -4.16 1.52 -13.40
N GLY A 51 -4.45 0.79 -12.29
CA GLY A 51 -3.49 0.61 -11.21
C GLY A 51 -3.37 1.81 -10.27
N GLY A 52 -4.38 2.68 -10.21
CA GLY A 52 -4.35 3.87 -9.35
C GLY A 52 -4.57 3.59 -7.86
N GLY A 53 -4.96 2.36 -7.49
CA GLY A 53 -5.19 1.98 -6.10
C GLY A 53 -6.66 1.73 -5.76
N ILE A 54 -6.96 1.62 -4.47
CA ILE A 54 -8.32 1.36 -3.97
C ILE A 54 -9.25 2.56 -4.19
N ALA A 55 -8.73 3.79 -4.05
CA ALA A 55 -9.55 4.99 -4.32
C ALA A 55 -10.06 4.97 -5.75
N GLN A 56 -9.19 4.73 -6.73
CA GLN A 56 -9.59 4.59 -8.15
C GLN A 56 -10.56 3.43 -8.35
N MET A 57 -10.27 2.26 -7.76
CA MET A 57 -11.14 1.09 -7.86
C MET A 57 -12.57 1.38 -7.39
N ARG A 58 -12.72 2.26 -6.40
CA ARG A 58 -14.02 2.65 -5.81
C ARG A 58 -14.59 3.93 -6.38
N GLY A 59 -13.91 4.61 -7.32
CA GLY A 59 -14.34 5.90 -7.90
C GLY A 59 -14.34 7.03 -6.86
N LEU A 60 -13.38 7.05 -5.96
CA LEU A 60 -13.29 7.99 -4.83
C LEU A 60 -12.05 8.89 -4.88
N ASP A 61 -11.23 8.76 -5.89
CA ASP A 61 -9.98 9.50 -6.07
C ASP A 61 -10.19 11.02 -6.12
N ASP A 62 -11.21 11.50 -6.81
CA ASP A 62 -11.57 12.94 -6.85
C ASP A 62 -12.00 13.52 -5.49
N GLY A 63 -12.29 12.66 -4.52
CA GLY A 63 -12.71 13.07 -3.17
C GLY A 63 -11.57 13.15 -2.15
N ILE A 64 -10.32 12.92 -2.58
CA ILE A 64 -9.13 12.88 -1.73
C ILE A 64 -8.20 14.04 -2.11
N ASP A 65 -7.75 14.80 -1.11
CA ASP A 65 -6.91 15.98 -1.34
C ASP A 65 -5.45 15.60 -1.69
N ILE A 66 -4.91 14.58 -1.02
CA ILE A 66 -3.53 14.12 -1.22
C ILE A 66 -3.52 12.59 -1.29
N ILE A 67 -3.05 12.05 -2.41
CA ILE A 67 -2.76 10.62 -2.56
C ILE A 67 -1.26 10.43 -2.52
N GLN A 68 -0.78 9.53 -1.68
CA GLN A 68 0.62 9.17 -1.57
C GLN A 68 0.84 7.76 -2.11
N GLY A 69 1.84 7.62 -2.98
CA GLY A 69 2.25 6.33 -3.51
C GLY A 69 3.74 6.07 -3.33
N THR A 70 4.12 4.81 -3.49
CA THR A 70 5.52 4.38 -3.47
C THR A 70 5.93 3.82 -4.82
N LEU A 71 7.19 4.03 -5.19
CA LEU A 71 7.81 3.39 -6.34
C LEU A 71 8.54 2.09 -5.95
N GLY A 72 8.70 1.82 -4.65
CA GLY A 72 9.49 0.71 -4.12
C GLY A 72 8.75 -0.62 -3.99
N LYS A 73 7.49 -0.71 -4.39
CA LYS A 73 6.68 -1.94 -4.29
C LYS A 73 6.28 -2.45 -5.68
N ALA A 74 5.05 -2.25 -6.10
CA ALA A 74 4.55 -2.77 -7.37
C ALA A 74 5.32 -2.26 -8.59
N PHE A 75 5.89 -1.06 -8.53
CA PHE A 75 6.68 -0.50 -9.63
C PHE A 75 8.13 -0.96 -9.65
N GLY A 76 8.63 -1.66 -8.62
CA GLY A 76 9.97 -2.23 -8.58
C GLY A 76 11.11 -1.23 -8.70
N ALA A 77 10.90 0.03 -8.32
CA ALA A 77 11.87 1.10 -8.37
C ALA A 77 12.16 1.64 -6.95
N SER A 78 12.73 2.82 -6.82
CA SER A 78 12.99 3.48 -5.54
C SER A 78 12.32 4.84 -5.51
N GLY A 79 11.88 5.28 -4.31
CA GLY A 79 11.26 6.59 -4.10
C GLY A 79 9.75 6.52 -3.87
N GLY A 80 9.13 7.68 -3.93
CA GLY A 80 7.70 7.84 -3.75
C GLY A 80 7.23 9.16 -4.35
N TYR A 81 5.93 9.38 -4.28
CA TYR A 81 5.29 10.57 -4.83
C TYR A 81 4.04 10.94 -4.04
N ILE A 82 3.63 12.18 -4.20
CA ILE A 82 2.27 12.61 -3.91
C ILE A 82 1.57 13.03 -5.20
N ALA A 83 0.27 12.81 -5.25
CA ALA A 83 -0.63 13.36 -6.26
C ALA A 83 -1.67 14.20 -5.52
N ALA A 84 -1.74 15.48 -5.87
CA ALA A 84 -2.60 16.47 -5.24
C ALA A 84 -2.82 17.64 -6.20
N SER A 85 -3.56 18.67 -5.76
CA SER A 85 -3.68 19.91 -6.54
C SER A 85 -2.31 20.60 -6.70
N ASP A 86 -2.17 21.41 -7.73
CA ASP A 86 -0.93 22.15 -8.03
C ASP A 86 -0.48 22.99 -6.83
N VAL A 87 -1.42 23.62 -6.12
CA VAL A 87 -1.15 24.43 -4.92
C VAL A 87 -0.52 23.59 -3.80
N ILE A 88 -1.05 22.39 -3.56
CA ILE A 88 -0.52 21.49 -2.54
C ILE A 88 0.86 20.97 -2.98
N CYS A 89 1.00 20.53 -4.22
CA CYS A 89 2.29 20.05 -4.74
C CYS A 89 3.37 21.13 -4.69
N ASP A 90 3.05 22.35 -5.05
CA ASP A 90 3.99 23.48 -5.00
C ASP A 90 4.35 23.87 -3.56
N THR A 91 3.36 23.86 -2.66
CA THR A 91 3.58 24.08 -1.22
C THR A 91 4.54 23.04 -0.63
N VAL A 92 4.35 21.76 -0.95
CA VAL A 92 5.24 20.69 -0.47
C VAL A 92 6.63 20.84 -1.08
N ARG A 93 6.72 21.12 -2.37
CA ARG A 93 8.02 21.36 -3.05
C ARG A 93 8.80 22.51 -2.45
N SER A 94 8.11 23.58 -2.06
CA SER A 94 8.73 24.82 -1.57
C SER A 94 8.99 24.82 -0.05
N ASN A 95 8.24 24.03 0.73
CA ASN A 95 8.29 24.08 2.20
C ASN A 95 8.56 22.73 2.87
N GLY A 96 8.42 21.62 2.14
CA GLY A 96 8.64 20.28 2.70
C GLY A 96 10.12 20.02 2.96
N SER A 97 10.54 20.04 4.22
CA SER A 97 11.95 19.84 4.60
C SER A 97 12.50 18.49 4.09
N GLY A 98 11.70 17.44 4.13
CA GLY A 98 12.07 16.12 3.60
C GLY A 98 12.22 16.07 2.07
N PHE A 99 11.71 17.07 1.35
CA PHE A 99 11.91 17.25 -0.09
C PHE A 99 13.07 18.20 -0.39
N ILE A 100 13.10 19.37 0.25
CA ILE A 100 14.10 20.42 -0.02
C ILE A 100 15.52 19.95 0.30
N PHE A 101 15.69 19.26 1.43
CA PHE A 101 17.01 18.82 1.93
C PHE A 101 17.40 17.41 1.53
N THR A 102 16.74 16.85 0.52
CA THR A 102 17.12 15.55 -0.07
C THR A 102 17.58 15.73 -1.50
N THR A 103 18.35 14.75 -1.99
CA THR A 103 18.74 14.70 -3.40
C THR A 103 17.60 14.13 -4.26
N ALA A 104 17.52 14.60 -5.50
CA ALA A 104 16.56 14.07 -6.47
C ALA A 104 16.84 12.58 -6.77
N LEU A 105 15.81 11.88 -7.27
CA LEU A 105 15.98 10.52 -7.78
C LEU A 105 17.01 10.50 -8.91
N PRO A 106 17.91 9.50 -8.92
CA PRO A 106 18.80 9.30 -10.06
C PRO A 106 18.00 9.16 -11.37
N PRO A 107 18.46 9.74 -12.48
CA PRO A 107 17.73 9.69 -13.76
C PRO A 107 17.37 8.27 -14.22
N ALA A 108 18.24 7.31 -14.00
CA ALA A 108 18.00 5.91 -14.32
C ALA A 108 16.81 5.32 -13.51
N VAL A 109 16.72 5.66 -12.23
CA VAL A 109 15.61 5.22 -11.35
C VAL A 109 14.31 5.89 -11.79
N ALA A 110 14.34 7.18 -12.10
CA ALA A 110 13.17 7.91 -12.59
C ALA A 110 12.68 7.34 -13.93
N ALA A 111 13.58 7.00 -14.85
CA ALA A 111 13.25 6.37 -16.12
C ALA A 111 12.64 4.98 -15.93
N ALA A 112 13.22 4.15 -15.05
CA ALA A 112 12.68 2.83 -14.72
C ALA A 112 11.26 2.93 -14.12
N ALA A 113 11.07 3.84 -13.17
CA ALA A 113 9.76 4.10 -12.56
C ALA A 113 8.73 4.57 -13.61
N HIS A 114 9.13 5.46 -14.52
CA HIS A 114 8.26 5.92 -15.60
C HIS A 114 7.78 4.76 -16.49
N VAL A 115 8.69 3.89 -16.90
CA VAL A 115 8.36 2.72 -17.73
C VAL A 115 7.44 1.76 -16.96
N ALA A 116 7.74 1.48 -15.68
CA ALA A 116 6.92 0.60 -14.84
C ALA A 116 5.48 1.14 -14.66
N VAL A 117 5.35 2.42 -14.36
CA VAL A 117 4.03 3.08 -14.22
C VAL A 117 3.24 3.00 -15.53
N ARG A 118 3.88 3.34 -16.65
CA ARG A 118 3.23 3.24 -17.98
C ARG A 118 2.80 1.82 -18.31
N HIS A 119 3.66 0.83 -18.05
CA HIS A 119 3.34 -0.57 -18.31
C HIS A 119 2.12 -1.01 -17.48
N LEU A 120 2.15 -0.81 -16.17
CA LEU A 120 1.06 -1.20 -15.29
C LEU A 120 -0.24 -0.41 -15.53
N ARG A 121 -0.14 0.82 -16.01
CA ARG A 121 -1.32 1.61 -16.37
C ARG A 121 -2.06 1.02 -17.58
N HIS A 122 -1.36 0.55 -18.58
CA HIS A 122 -1.94 0.08 -19.84
C HIS A 122 -2.14 -1.43 -19.93
N ASP A 123 -1.42 -2.20 -19.11
CA ASP A 123 -1.51 -3.66 -19.09
C ASP A 123 -1.96 -4.17 -17.70
N GLY A 124 -3.18 -4.70 -17.63
CA GLY A 124 -3.76 -5.30 -16.42
C GLY A 124 -3.36 -6.76 -16.18
N THR A 125 -2.57 -7.38 -17.05
CA THR A 125 -2.27 -8.81 -17.00
C THR A 125 -1.58 -9.20 -15.70
N LEU A 126 -0.57 -8.42 -15.27
CA LEU A 126 0.15 -8.66 -14.01
C LEU A 126 -0.76 -8.48 -12.79
N ARG A 127 -1.63 -7.47 -12.80
CA ARG A 127 -2.61 -7.25 -11.72
C ARG A 127 -3.55 -8.43 -11.60
N THR A 128 -4.11 -8.89 -12.72
CA THR A 128 -5.00 -10.05 -12.76
C THR A 128 -4.30 -11.31 -12.27
N ALA A 129 -3.06 -11.55 -12.69
CA ALA A 129 -2.26 -12.68 -12.25
C ALA A 129 -1.99 -12.62 -10.73
N GLN A 130 -1.63 -11.46 -10.21
CA GLN A 130 -1.37 -11.24 -8.79
C GLN A 130 -2.64 -11.50 -7.94
N GLN A 131 -3.78 -10.96 -8.32
CA GLN A 131 -5.06 -11.20 -7.62
C GLN A 131 -5.45 -12.68 -7.62
N ARG A 132 -5.27 -13.36 -8.76
CA ARG A 132 -5.51 -14.81 -8.87
C ARG A 132 -4.61 -15.62 -7.93
N GLN A 133 -3.32 -15.27 -7.83
CA GLN A 133 -2.40 -15.96 -6.93
C GLN A 133 -2.72 -15.70 -5.46
N ALA A 134 -3.12 -14.49 -5.11
CA ALA A 134 -3.57 -14.16 -3.75
C ALA A 134 -4.82 -14.98 -3.36
N SER A 135 -5.82 -15.08 -4.25
CA SER A 135 -7.00 -15.91 -4.04
C SER A 135 -6.62 -17.38 -3.86
N ARG A 136 -5.79 -17.90 -4.77
CA ARG A 136 -5.33 -19.30 -4.70
C ARG A 136 -4.61 -19.60 -3.38
N LEU A 137 -3.75 -18.69 -2.91
CA LEU A 137 -3.07 -18.86 -1.62
C LEU A 137 -4.06 -18.95 -0.47
N LYS A 138 -5.06 -18.06 -0.41
CA LYS A 138 -6.11 -18.09 0.61
C LYS A 138 -6.89 -19.40 0.59
N ASP A 139 -7.28 -19.87 -0.60
CA ASP A 139 -8.03 -21.11 -0.75
C ASP A 139 -7.20 -22.33 -0.30
N CYS A 140 -5.93 -22.39 -0.66
CA CYS A 140 -5.01 -23.43 -0.19
C CYS A 140 -4.82 -23.38 1.34
N ALA A 141 -4.66 -22.21 1.91
CA ALA A 141 -4.50 -22.03 3.36
C ALA A 141 -5.76 -22.50 4.11
N ARG A 142 -6.94 -22.10 3.66
CA ARG A 142 -8.23 -22.57 4.23
C ARG A 142 -8.38 -24.09 4.13
N ALA A 143 -8.09 -24.66 2.97
CA ALA A 143 -8.16 -26.10 2.76
C ALA A 143 -7.20 -26.89 3.66
N ALA A 144 -6.05 -26.30 3.97
CA ALA A 144 -5.05 -26.88 4.88
C ALA A 144 -5.30 -26.57 6.36
N GLY A 145 -6.35 -25.81 6.72
CA GLY A 145 -6.65 -25.42 8.09
C GLY A 145 -5.62 -24.43 8.69
N ILE A 146 -4.91 -23.69 7.84
CA ILE A 146 -3.94 -22.69 8.29
C ILE A 146 -4.70 -21.44 8.77
N PRO A 147 -4.41 -20.92 9.99
CA PRO A 147 -5.11 -19.78 10.57
C PRO A 147 -4.68 -18.46 9.91
N ILE A 148 -5.35 -18.08 8.84
CA ILE A 148 -5.17 -16.80 8.16
C ILE A 148 -6.16 -15.76 8.69
N LEU A 149 -5.77 -14.47 8.70
CA LEU A 149 -6.73 -13.39 8.81
C LEU A 149 -7.46 -13.25 7.48
N GLU A 150 -8.78 -13.28 7.55
CA GLU A 150 -9.62 -13.11 6.36
C GLU A 150 -9.67 -11.65 5.93
N GLY A 151 -9.63 -11.41 4.63
CA GLY A 151 -9.68 -10.07 4.05
C GLY A 151 -9.79 -10.11 2.53
N ASP A 152 -10.15 -8.98 1.94
CA ASP A 152 -10.40 -8.86 0.50
C ASP A 152 -9.15 -8.48 -0.31
N THR A 153 -8.01 -8.26 0.36
CA THR A 153 -6.78 -7.83 -0.32
C THR A 153 -5.84 -8.99 -0.61
N HIS A 154 -4.74 -8.69 -1.28
CA HIS A 154 -3.67 -9.64 -1.58
C HIS A 154 -2.81 -10.02 -0.37
N ILE A 155 -2.93 -9.30 0.73
CA ILE A 155 -2.20 -9.56 1.98
C ILE A 155 -2.87 -10.73 2.69
N VAL A 156 -2.09 -11.74 3.04
CA VAL A 156 -2.57 -12.99 3.66
C VAL A 156 -1.77 -13.23 4.95
N PRO A 157 -2.15 -12.62 6.06
CA PRO A 157 -1.46 -12.83 7.33
C PRO A 157 -1.77 -14.20 7.90
N VAL A 158 -0.74 -14.93 8.34
CA VAL A 158 -0.87 -16.20 9.07
C VAL A 158 -0.61 -15.96 10.56
N MET A 159 -1.58 -16.28 11.39
CA MET A 159 -1.52 -16.04 12.84
C MET A 159 -0.85 -17.21 13.55
N VAL A 160 0.38 -17.00 14.02
CA VAL A 160 1.15 -18.01 14.76
C VAL A 160 1.01 -17.84 16.29
N GLY A 161 0.95 -16.60 16.77
CA GLY A 161 0.73 -16.27 18.18
C GLY A 161 1.95 -16.40 19.09
N ASP A 162 3.09 -16.84 18.57
CA ASP A 162 4.36 -16.94 19.31
C ASP A 162 5.53 -16.48 18.43
N ALA A 163 6.31 -15.53 18.92
CA ALA A 163 7.39 -14.90 18.17
C ALA A 163 8.52 -15.89 17.81
N ALA A 164 8.87 -16.78 18.73
CA ALA A 164 9.92 -17.77 18.49
C ALA A 164 9.46 -18.85 17.49
N ALA A 165 8.20 -19.28 17.59
CA ALA A 165 7.60 -20.20 16.62
C ALA A 165 7.51 -19.56 15.23
N THR A 166 7.11 -18.28 15.13
CA THR A 166 7.06 -17.52 13.88
C THR A 166 8.43 -17.54 13.18
N MET A 167 9.49 -17.22 13.92
CA MET A 167 10.86 -17.25 13.38
C MET A 167 11.26 -18.64 12.89
N ARG A 168 10.99 -19.69 13.70
CA ARG A 168 11.32 -21.07 13.31
C ARG A 168 10.58 -21.52 12.07
N ILE A 169 9.27 -21.23 11.96
CA ILE A 169 8.46 -21.60 10.80
C ILE A 169 8.99 -20.91 9.53
N CYS A 170 9.28 -19.61 9.62
CA CYS A 170 9.83 -18.86 8.47
C CYS A 170 11.20 -19.43 8.04
N GLN A 171 12.05 -19.80 9.02
CA GLN A 171 13.35 -20.39 8.71
C GLN A 171 13.22 -21.78 8.07
N LEU A 172 12.34 -22.65 8.57
CA LEU A 172 12.08 -23.97 7.98
C LEU A 172 11.53 -23.85 6.55
N LEU A 173 10.61 -22.91 6.30
CA LEU A 173 10.09 -22.66 4.96
C LEU A 173 11.21 -22.24 3.98
N LEU A 174 12.15 -21.45 4.46
CA LEU A 174 13.29 -21.03 3.64
C LEU A 174 14.26 -22.16 3.39
N ASP A 175 14.68 -22.87 4.43
CA ASP A 175 15.74 -23.90 4.35
C ASP A 175 15.27 -25.16 3.61
N ASP A 176 14.06 -25.63 3.90
CA ASP A 176 13.56 -26.91 3.38
C ASP A 176 12.81 -26.76 2.06
N HIS A 177 12.24 -25.58 1.80
CA HIS A 177 11.36 -25.37 0.65
C HIS A 177 11.76 -24.19 -0.26
N GLY A 178 12.76 -23.40 0.12
CA GLY A 178 13.17 -22.20 -0.63
C GLY A 178 12.09 -21.11 -0.66
N ILE A 179 11.20 -21.10 0.34
CA ILE A 179 10.08 -20.15 0.41
C ILE A 179 10.40 -19.10 1.49
N TYR A 180 10.64 -17.87 1.03
CA TYR A 180 10.81 -16.74 1.95
C TYR A 180 9.47 -16.20 2.40
N VAL A 181 9.25 -16.16 3.71
CA VAL A 181 8.12 -15.49 4.38
C VAL A 181 8.66 -14.55 5.43
N GLN A 182 8.19 -13.31 5.44
CA GLN A 182 8.62 -12.30 6.41
C GLN A 182 7.99 -12.58 7.78
N PRO A 183 8.78 -12.88 8.83
CA PRO A 183 8.27 -12.94 10.18
C PRO A 183 7.95 -11.53 10.68
N ILE A 184 6.75 -11.34 11.24
CA ILE A 184 6.31 -10.06 11.81
C ILE A 184 6.17 -10.25 13.32
N ASN A 185 7.06 -9.63 14.07
CA ASN A 185 7.13 -9.71 15.53
C ASN A 185 7.28 -8.30 16.12
N TYR A 186 7.31 -8.24 17.48
CA TYR A 186 7.65 -7.01 18.17
C TYR A 186 8.99 -6.43 17.64
N PRO A 187 9.13 -5.12 17.45
CA PRO A 187 8.18 -4.03 17.81
C PRO A 187 7.11 -3.72 16.74
N THR A 188 7.09 -4.39 15.61
CA THR A 188 6.15 -4.11 14.52
C THR A 188 4.71 -4.43 14.92
N VAL A 189 4.53 -5.48 15.71
CA VAL A 189 3.25 -5.84 16.32
C VAL A 189 3.41 -5.88 17.86
N PRO A 190 2.33 -5.74 18.64
CA PRO A 190 2.37 -5.90 20.08
C PRO A 190 2.96 -7.26 20.51
N ARG A 191 3.43 -7.32 21.78
CA ARG A 191 3.89 -8.58 22.39
C ARG A 191 2.73 -9.46 22.76
#